data_5160c3c809b5311f88515b5a455b5f17
#
_entry.id   5160c3c809b5311f88515b5a455b5f17
#
_cell.length_a   1.000
_cell.length_b   1.000
_cell.length_c   1.000
_cell.angle_alpha   90.00
_cell.angle_beta   90.00
_cell.angle_gamma   90.00
#
_symmetry.space_group_name_H-M   'P 1'
#
loop_
_entity.id
_entity.type
_entity.pdbx_description
1 polymer ?
#
loop_
_entity_poly.entity_id
_entity_poly.type
_entity_poly.pdbx_seq_one_letter_code
_entity_poly.pdbx_strand_id
1 'polypeptide(L)'
;MAGRIVIFGATGYTGALTARALVGQGVRPVLAGRNANALAALAAELGGLETAYADADYPWTVRSLVERDDVLVTTVGPFRRYGHAALAAAVDAGAHYLDTAGESLFVREVFDEYGVKASSVLLPAFGYHHVPGNLAGALALDRVGEDAARIDVGYFLGGGSLVRGLSGGTFESAPGLLATRMYTYRDGVVDEPRSQVRDFAMAGRTRTGVSIGGSEHFTLPASHPGLREVNVYLGWFGAASRIAARLPRGRAAAAAIGFCGRGLARMARRRAGKGTLTSRIVAAAYDAQGGLLTEIHLSGGDPYDFTAGIVAWGARQVADGMTETGALGPVAAFGLSELEAACAMAGISRVTG
;
A
#
# COMPACT_ATOMS: atom_id res chain seq x y z
N MET A 1 24.97 7.59 -12.28
CA MET A 1 23.86 8.43 -12.83
C MET A 1 22.61 7.95 -12.10
N ALA A 2 21.66 8.83 -11.79
CA ALA A 2 20.39 8.41 -11.22
C ALA A 2 19.68 7.44 -12.17
N GLY A 3 19.07 6.38 -11.63
CA GLY A 3 18.32 5.41 -12.43
C GLY A 3 17.09 6.04 -13.07
N ARG A 4 16.62 5.52 -14.20
CA ARG A 4 15.37 5.97 -14.82
C ARG A 4 14.19 5.50 -13.96
N ILE A 5 13.14 6.32 -13.88
CA ILE A 5 11.88 5.91 -13.23
C ILE A 5 10.89 5.52 -14.33
N VAL A 6 10.39 4.28 -14.26
CA VAL A 6 9.42 3.73 -15.21
C VAL A 6 8.12 3.44 -14.47
N ILE A 7 7.00 3.99 -14.94
CA ILE A 7 5.67 3.75 -14.38
C ILE A 7 4.92 2.73 -15.24
N PHE A 8 4.81 1.50 -14.78
CA PHE A 8 4.00 0.47 -15.41
C PHE A 8 2.54 0.55 -14.93
N GLY A 9 1.62 0.75 -15.86
CA GLY A 9 0.23 1.08 -15.57
C GLY A 9 -0.05 2.59 -15.52
N ALA A 10 0.79 3.39 -16.18
CA ALA A 10 0.74 4.86 -16.17
C ALA A 10 -0.62 5.46 -16.55
N THR A 11 -1.41 4.79 -17.39
CA THR A 11 -2.73 5.26 -17.82
C THR A 11 -3.87 4.88 -16.85
N GLY A 12 -3.58 4.12 -15.79
CA GLY A 12 -4.50 3.85 -14.69
C GLY A 12 -4.68 5.08 -13.79
N TYR A 13 -5.72 5.07 -12.93
CA TYR A 13 -6.00 6.20 -12.06
C TYR A 13 -4.80 6.58 -11.18
N THR A 14 -4.28 5.63 -10.41
CA THR A 14 -3.11 5.84 -9.54
C THR A 14 -1.85 6.15 -10.34
N GLY A 15 -1.60 5.41 -11.45
CA GLY A 15 -0.43 5.63 -12.30
C GLY A 15 -0.36 7.03 -12.89
N ALA A 16 -1.49 7.55 -13.37
CA ALA A 16 -1.55 8.90 -13.91
C ALA A 16 -1.36 9.99 -12.85
N LEU A 17 -1.88 9.79 -11.64
CA LEU A 17 -1.61 10.68 -10.51
C LEU A 17 -0.13 10.66 -10.11
N THR A 18 0.49 9.47 -10.05
CA THR A 18 1.92 9.31 -9.75
C THR A 18 2.79 9.98 -10.82
N ALA A 19 2.44 9.83 -12.11
CA ALA A 19 3.17 10.50 -13.19
C ALA A 19 3.13 12.03 -13.05
N ARG A 20 1.95 12.59 -12.74
CA ARG A 20 1.80 14.04 -12.49
C ARG A 20 2.59 14.50 -11.27
N ALA A 21 2.60 13.70 -10.19
CA ALA A 21 3.36 14.01 -8.99
C ALA A 21 4.87 14.03 -9.25
N LEU A 22 5.41 13.06 -10.01
CA LEU A 22 6.83 13.03 -10.42
C LEU A 22 7.18 14.24 -11.29
N VAL A 23 6.36 14.56 -12.29
CA VAL A 23 6.60 15.74 -13.14
C VAL A 23 6.55 17.03 -12.32
N GLY A 24 5.64 17.13 -11.35
CA GLY A 24 5.58 18.25 -10.41
C GLY A 24 6.84 18.40 -9.54
N GLN A 25 7.59 17.31 -9.35
CA GLN A 25 8.91 17.30 -8.67
C GLN A 25 10.09 17.47 -9.63
N GLY A 26 9.85 17.77 -10.91
CA GLY A 26 10.88 17.96 -11.92
C GLY A 26 11.43 16.66 -12.51
N VAL A 27 10.85 15.50 -12.22
CA VAL A 27 11.27 14.19 -12.73
C VAL A 27 10.53 13.88 -14.04
N ARG A 28 11.21 13.27 -15.00
CA ARG A 28 10.63 12.84 -16.28
C ARG A 28 10.56 11.30 -16.35
N PRO A 29 9.49 10.67 -15.85
CA PRO A 29 9.35 9.22 -15.87
C PRO A 29 9.04 8.71 -17.30
N VAL A 30 9.37 7.44 -17.55
CA VAL A 30 8.87 6.70 -18.70
C VAL A 30 7.47 6.18 -18.38
N LEU A 31 6.52 6.42 -19.28
CA LEU A 31 5.13 5.96 -19.10
C LEU A 31 4.92 4.62 -19.82
N ALA A 32 4.66 3.55 -19.09
CA ALA A 32 4.50 2.21 -19.64
C ALA A 32 3.09 1.64 -19.45
N GLY A 33 2.63 0.89 -20.43
CA GLY A 33 1.33 0.22 -20.43
C GLY A 33 0.91 -0.30 -21.79
N ARG A 34 -0.27 -0.89 -21.88
CA ARG A 34 -0.75 -1.57 -23.10
C ARG A 34 -1.55 -0.69 -24.07
N ASN A 35 -2.00 0.48 -23.64
CA ASN A 35 -2.81 1.37 -24.49
C ASN A 35 -1.95 2.53 -25.00
N ALA A 36 -1.41 2.38 -26.22
CA ALA A 36 -0.53 3.35 -26.85
C ALA A 36 -1.18 4.75 -26.99
N ASN A 37 -2.47 4.82 -27.37
CA ASN A 37 -3.16 6.10 -27.54
C ASN A 37 -3.31 6.85 -26.20
N ALA A 38 -3.68 6.12 -25.13
CA ALA A 38 -3.81 6.72 -23.80
C ALA A 38 -2.43 7.13 -23.23
N LEU A 39 -1.36 6.37 -23.52
CA LEU A 39 0.00 6.74 -23.15
C LEU A 39 0.44 8.01 -23.88
N ALA A 40 0.23 8.08 -25.20
CA ALA A 40 0.59 9.26 -25.99
C ALA A 40 -0.15 10.53 -25.52
N ALA A 41 -1.44 10.38 -25.19
CA ALA A 41 -2.24 11.50 -24.65
C ALA A 41 -1.69 12.00 -23.31
N LEU A 42 -1.41 11.08 -22.37
CA LEU A 42 -0.85 11.44 -21.07
C LEU A 42 0.58 12.00 -21.20
N ALA A 43 1.39 11.44 -22.08
CA ALA A 43 2.74 11.93 -22.35
C ALA A 43 2.71 13.37 -22.89
N ALA A 44 1.81 13.66 -23.83
CA ALA A 44 1.64 15.01 -24.37
C ALA A 44 1.16 16.00 -23.29
N GLU A 45 0.19 15.61 -22.46
CA GLU A 45 -0.27 16.41 -21.32
C GLU A 45 0.87 16.78 -20.36
N LEU A 46 1.81 15.86 -20.17
CA LEU A 46 2.92 15.99 -19.20
C LEU A 46 4.22 16.52 -19.83
N GLY A 47 4.14 17.19 -20.99
CA GLY A 47 5.28 17.84 -21.62
C GLY A 47 6.16 16.92 -22.47
N GLY A 48 5.56 15.92 -23.13
CA GLY A 48 6.23 15.04 -24.07
C GLY A 48 7.14 14.01 -23.40
N LEU A 49 6.58 13.22 -22.49
CA LEU A 49 7.30 12.13 -21.82
C LEU A 49 7.53 10.94 -22.76
N GLU A 50 8.57 10.15 -22.47
CA GLU A 50 8.83 8.87 -23.14
C GLU A 50 7.70 7.88 -22.82
N THR A 51 7.31 7.05 -23.81
CA THR A 51 6.32 6.01 -23.64
C THR A 51 6.86 4.66 -24.08
N ALA A 52 6.45 3.59 -23.38
CA ALA A 52 6.83 2.21 -23.69
C ALA A 52 5.60 1.29 -23.66
N TYR A 53 5.55 0.35 -24.61
CA TYR A 53 4.53 -0.70 -24.58
C TYR A 53 4.92 -1.77 -23.57
N ALA A 54 3.99 -2.13 -22.68
CA ALA A 54 4.13 -3.29 -21.80
C ALA A 54 2.76 -3.86 -21.43
N ASP A 55 2.66 -5.19 -21.41
CA ASP A 55 1.47 -5.92 -21.00
C ASP A 55 1.87 -7.07 -20.06
N ALA A 56 1.23 -7.16 -18.89
CA ALA A 56 1.51 -8.20 -17.90
C ALA A 56 1.16 -9.62 -18.39
N ASP A 57 0.28 -9.75 -19.38
CA ASP A 57 -0.01 -11.03 -20.03
C ASP A 57 1.17 -11.47 -20.96
N TYR A 58 2.10 -10.57 -21.26
CA TYR A 58 3.35 -10.83 -22.01
C TYR A 58 4.57 -10.37 -21.19
N PRO A 59 5.04 -11.17 -20.21
CA PRO A 59 6.06 -10.74 -19.22
C PRO A 59 7.37 -10.22 -19.83
N TRP A 60 7.76 -10.69 -21.00
CA TRP A 60 8.94 -10.22 -21.71
C TRP A 60 8.86 -8.72 -22.09
N THR A 61 7.65 -8.19 -22.33
CA THR A 61 7.45 -6.75 -22.57
C THR A 61 7.67 -5.92 -21.32
N VAL A 62 7.35 -6.49 -20.16
CA VAL A 62 7.61 -5.84 -18.85
C VAL A 62 9.10 -5.90 -18.52
N ARG A 63 9.75 -7.06 -18.80
CA ARG A 63 11.19 -7.21 -18.58
C ARG A 63 12.02 -6.23 -19.41
N SER A 64 11.59 -5.87 -20.60
CA SER A 64 12.28 -4.89 -21.45
C SER A 64 12.17 -3.44 -20.99
N LEU A 65 11.35 -3.14 -19.97
CA LEU A 65 11.15 -1.78 -19.47
C LEU A 65 12.34 -1.25 -18.67
N VAL A 66 13.08 -2.13 -17.99
CA VAL A 66 14.07 -1.75 -17.00
C VAL A 66 15.39 -2.47 -17.16
N GLU A 67 16.44 -1.77 -16.80
CA GLU A 67 17.79 -2.25 -16.66
C GLU A 67 18.23 -2.14 -15.19
N ARG A 68 19.48 -2.56 -14.89
CA ARG A 68 20.05 -2.43 -13.56
C ARG A 68 20.00 -0.97 -13.08
N ASP A 69 19.64 -0.81 -11.81
CA ASP A 69 19.54 0.46 -11.09
C ASP A 69 18.39 1.38 -11.56
N ASP A 70 17.59 0.99 -12.56
CA ASP A 70 16.32 1.65 -12.87
C ASP A 70 15.30 1.41 -11.73
N VAL A 71 14.27 2.25 -11.66
CA VAL A 71 13.18 2.13 -10.68
C VAL A 71 11.88 1.79 -11.40
N LEU A 72 11.37 0.57 -11.18
CA LEU A 72 10.08 0.13 -11.71
C LEU A 72 8.98 0.41 -10.68
N VAL A 73 8.14 1.39 -10.96
CA VAL A 73 6.90 1.64 -10.23
C VAL A 73 5.75 0.93 -10.93
N THR A 74 5.06 0.00 -10.25
CA THR A 74 3.89 -0.65 -10.85
C THR A 74 2.60 -0.32 -10.11
N THR A 75 1.57 0.01 -10.88
CA THR A 75 0.20 0.24 -10.42
C THR A 75 -0.79 -0.70 -11.11
N VAL A 76 -0.29 -1.78 -11.70
CA VAL A 76 -1.07 -2.75 -12.47
C VAL A 76 -1.64 -3.81 -11.54
N GLY A 77 -2.89 -3.64 -11.12
CA GLY A 77 -3.64 -4.62 -10.33
C GLY A 77 -4.69 -5.37 -11.18
N PRO A 78 -5.30 -6.46 -10.65
CA PRO A 78 -4.99 -7.11 -9.36
C PRO A 78 -3.58 -7.71 -9.30
N PHE A 79 -2.84 -7.45 -8.22
CA PHE A 79 -1.42 -7.81 -8.12
C PHE A 79 -1.18 -9.32 -8.05
N ARG A 80 -2.09 -10.07 -7.43
CA ARG A 80 -2.07 -11.55 -7.46
C ARG A 80 -2.10 -12.14 -8.87
N ARG A 81 -2.57 -11.39 -9.85
CA ARG A 81 -2.62 -11.83 -11.25
C ARG A 81 -1.50 -11.22 -12.09
N TYR A 82 -1.24 -9.93 -11.92
CA TYR A 82 -0.39 -9.16 -12.84
C TYR A 82 0.91 -8.66 -12.19
N GLY A 83 1.01 -8.65 -10.86
CA GLY A 83 2.16 -8.09 -10.14
C GLY A 83 3.46 -8.87 -10.36
N HIS A 84 3.35 -10.20 -10.52
CA HIS A 84 4.53 -11.07 -10.67
C HIS A 84 5.39 -10.73 -11.89
N ALA A 85 4.78 -10.30 -13.01
CA ALA A 85 5.54 -9.91 -14.19
C ALA A 85 6.47 -8.71 -13.93
N ALA A 86 5.97 -7.71 -13.19
CA ALA A 86 6.76 -6.54 -12.84
C ALA A 86 7.83 -6.86 -11.77
N LEU A 87 7.45 -7.64 -10.76
CA LEU A 87 8.37 -8.05 -9.68
C LEU A 87 9.54 -8.89 -10.22
N ALA A 88 9.24 -9.91 -11.03
CA ALA A 88 10.27 -10.72 -11.69
C ALA A 88 11.15 -9.88 -12.62
N ALA A 89 10.56 -8.98 -13.41
CA ALA A 89 11.30 -8.09 -14.28
C ALA A 89 12.32 -7.24 -13.51
N ALA A 90 11.93 -6.67 -12.37
CA ALA A 90 12.81 -5.86 -11.53
C ALA A 90 13.94 -6.72 -10.91
N VAL A 91 13.61 -7.87 -10.33
CA VAL A 91 14.60 -8.77 -9.71
C VAL A 91 15.60 -9.27 -10.75
N ASP A 92 15.14 -9.72 -11.91
CA ASP A 92 16.00 -10.24 -13.00
C ASP A 92 16.87 -9.16 -13.62
N ALA A 93 16.42 -7.91 -13.59
CA ALA A 93 17.23 -6.79 -14.10
C ALA A 93 18.24 -6.26 -13.07
N GLY A 94 18.01 -6.53 -11.78
CA GLY A 94 18.67 -5.80 -10.69
C GLY A 94 18.17 -4.36 -10.59
N ALA A 95 16.93 -4.12 -11.03
CA ALA A 95 16.23 -2.84 -10.90
C ALA A 95 15.50 -2.76 -9.56
N HIS A 96 15.29 -1.55 -9.06
CA HIS A 96 14.48 -1.32 -7.87
C HIS A 96 12.99 -1.44 -8.21
N TYR A 97 12.19 -1.81 -7.21
CA TYR A 97 10.78 -2.09 -7.38
C TYR A 97 9.93 -1.36 -6.33
N LEU A 98 8.88 -0.68 -6.77
CA LEU A 98 7.83 -0.14 -5.91
C LEU A 98 6.46 -0.54 -6.46
N ASP A 99 5.54 -0.93 -5.57
CA ASP A 99 4.15 -1.18 -5.96
C ASP A 99 3.13 -0.56 -5.00
N THR A 100 1.89 -0.53 -5.43
CA THR A 100 0.76 -0.02 -4.65
C THR A 100 -0.21 -1.13 -4.26
N ALA A 101 0.29 -2.35 -4.07
CA ALA A 101 -0.53 -3.51 -3.73
C ALA A 101 -1.23 -3.33 -2.39
N GLY A 102 -2.53 -3.65 -2.36
CA GLY A 102 -3.30 -3.83 -1.13
C GLY A 102 -3.61 -5.31 -0.86
N GLU A 103 -3.05 -6.22 -1.65
CA GLU A 103 -3.36 -7.65 -1.63
C GLU A 103 -2.37 -8.39 -0.74
N SER A 104 -2.78 -8.66 0.50
CA SER A 104 -1.95 -9.21 1.58
C SER A 104 -1.09 -10.41 1.17
N LEU A 105 -1.64 -11.37 0.42
CA LEU A 105 -0.88 -12.55 0.01
C LEU A 105 0.23 -12.23 -1.00
N PHE A 106 0.01 -11.24 -1.87
CA PHE A 106 1.07 -10.79 -2.78
C PHE A 106 2.19 -10.07 -2.01
N VAL A 107 1.82 -9.22 -1.05
CA VAL A 107 2.78 -8.55 -0.16
C VAL A 107 3.63 -9.57 0.59
N ARG A 108 2.99 -10.60 1.19
CA ARG A 108 3.69 -11.69 1.88
C ARG A 108 4.69 -12.40 0.97
N GLU A 109 4.27 -12.73 -0.25
CA GLU A 109 5.12 -13.42 -1.24
C GLU A 109 6.37 -12.59 -1.59
N VAL A 110 6.24 -11.25 -1.69
CA VAL A 110 7.40 -10.37 -1.93
C VAL A 110 8.40 -10.47 -0.79
N PHE A 111 7.95 -10.44 0.46
CA PHE A 111 8.86 -10.56 1.62
C PHE A 111 9.46 -11.97 1.74
N ASP A 112 8.64 -13.03 1.64
CA ASP A 112 9.05 -14.40 1.90
C ASP A 112 9.94 -14.99 0.79
N GLU A 113 9.65 -14.65 -0.48
CA GLU A 113 10.27 -15.34 -1.63
C GLU A 113 11.23 -14.47 -2.45
N TYR A 114 10.90 -13.19 -2.65
CA TYR A 114 11.68 -12.31 -3.53
C TYR A 114 12.70 -11.46 -2.76
N GLY A 115 12.38 -11.08 -1.53
CA GLY A 115 13.26 -10.23 -0.73
C GLY A 115 14.66 -10.80 -0.55
N VAL A 116 14.77 -12.13 -0.37
CA VAL A 116 16.05 -12.82 -0.20
C VAL A 116 16.85 -12.99 -1.51
N LYS A 117 16.21 -12.80 -2.66
CA LYS A 117 16.82 -12.97 -3.99
C LYS A 117 17.24 -11.66 -4.62
N ALA A 118 16.68 -10.55 -4.16
CA ALA A 118 16.87 -9.25 -4.79
C ALA A 118 18.24 -8.66 -4.44
N SER A 119 18.95 -8.21 -5.46
CA SER A 119 20.18 -7.40 -5.35
C SER A 119 19.89 -5.90 -5.34
N SER A 120 18.63 -5.51 -5.34
CA SER A 120 18.09 -4.16 -5.38
C SER A 120 17.00 -3.99 -4.32
N VAL A 121 16.50 -2.79 -4.14
CA VAL A 121 15.42 -2.48 -3.19
C VAL A 121 14.08 -2.92 -3.75
N LEU A 122 13.29 -3.65 -2.94
CA LEU A 122 11.89 -3.95 -3.21
C LEU A 122 11.02 -3.29 -2.12
N LEU A 123 10.14 -2.37 -2.51
CA LEU A 123 9.18 -1.69 -1.64
C LEU A 123 7.75 -2.09 -2.00
N PRO A 124 7.29 -3.28 -1.55
CA PRO A 124 5.92 -3.71 -1.81
C PRO A 124 4.92 -2.86 -1.02
N ALA A 125 3.73 -2.68 -1.58
CA ALA A 125 2.63 -1.96 -0.93
C ALA A 125 2.99 -0.52 -0.50
N PHE A 126 3.82 0.16 -1.29
CA PHE A 126 4.31 1.50 -0.99
C PHE A 126 3.27 2.56 -1.37
N GLY A 127 2.18 2.60 -0.59
CA GLY A 127 1.06 3.52 -0.76
C GLY A 127 0.23 3.66 0.51
N TYR A 128 -0.97 4.21 0.38
CA TYR A 128 -1.86 4.47 1.51
C TYR A 128 -2.16 3.23 2.37
N HIS A 129 -2.22 2.05 1.76
CA HIS A 129 -2.62 0.83 2.47
C HIS A 129 -1.65 0.42 3.58
N HIS A 130 -0.35 0.79 3.47
CA HIS A 130 0.66 0.31 4.42
C HIS A 130 1.66 1.37 4.89
N VAL A 131 2.02 2.36 4.06
CA VAL A 131 3.03 3.37 4.45
C VAL A 131 2.63 4.14 5.71
N PRO A 132 1.43 4.73 5.82
CA PRO A 132 1.08 5.50 7.01
C PRO A 132 0.86 4.64 8.26
N GLY A 133 0.52 3.35 8.12
CA GLY A 133 0.45 2.43 9.26
C GLY A 133 1.83 2.02 9.76
N ASN A 134 2.77 1.77 8.86
CA ASN A 134 4.18 1.58 9.22
C ASN A 134 4.75 2.80 9.95
N LEU A 135 4.45 4.00 9.44
CA LEU A 135 4.86 5.24 10.10
C LEU A 135 4.26 5.36 11.50
N ALA A 136 2.94 5.21 11.63
CA ALA A 136 2.26 5.32 12.92
C ALA A 136 2.76 4.27 13.92
N GLY A 137 2.95 3.02 13.44
CA GLY A 137 3.51 1.93 14.23
C GLY A 137 4.92 2.23 14.72
N ALA A 138 5.80 2.63 13.82
CA ALA A 138 7.18 2.95 14.17
C ALA A 138 7.28 4.15 15.12
N LEU A 139 6.45 5.20 14.94
CA LEU A 139 6.39 6.33 15.87
C LEU A 139 5.90 5.93 17.27
N ALA A 140 4.95 4.98 17.35
CA ALA A 140 4.49 4.47 18.64
C ALA A 140 5.59 3.65 19.32
N LEU A 141 6.29 2.83 18.59
CA LEU A 141 7.39 1.99 19.09
C LEU A 141 8.61 2.83 19.49
N ASP A 142 8.99 3.82 18.70
CA ASP A 142 10.06 4.76 19.03
C ASP A 142 9.80 5.50 20.36
N ARG A 143 8.52 5.84 20.61
CA ARG A 143 8.10 6.54 21.83
C ARG A 143 8.20 5.70 23.10
N VAL A 144 7.94 4.39 23.01
CA VAL A 144 7.88 3.48 24.18
C VAL A 144 9.09 2.56 24.29
N GLY A 145 9.90 2.47 23.24
CA GLY A 145 11.10 1.65 23.24
C GLY A 145 10.81 0.16 23.41
N GLU A 146 11.63 -0.53 24.21
CA GLU A 146 11.61 -1.99 24.40
C GLU A 146 10.42 -2.51 25.24
N ASP A 147 9.64 -1.61 25.86
CA ASP A 147 8.49 -2.00 26.69
C ASP A 147 7.32 -2.53 25.85
N ALA A 148 7.32 -2.28 24.54
CA ALA A 148 6.26 -2.72 23.64
C ALA A 148 6.38 -4.21 23.30
N ALA A 149 5.35 -4.98 23.67
CA ALA A 149 5.20 -6.38 23.27
C ALA A 149 4.18 -6.59 22.14
N ARG A 150 3.22 -5.67 21.98
CA ARG A 150 2.19 -5.72 20.95
C ARG A 150 1.92 -4.35 20.36
N ILE A 151 1.63 -4.33 19.05
CA ILE A 151 1.14 -3.15 18.36
C ILE A 151 -0.09 -3.48 17.51
N ASP A 152 -1.09 -2.61 17.57
CA ASP A 152 -2.31 -2.69 16.78
C ASP A 152 -2.42 -1.44 15.90
N VAL A 153 -2.49 -1.63 14.59
CA VAL A 153 -2.60 -0.56 13.59
C VAL A 153 -3.98 -0.57 12.96
N GLY A 154 -4.67 0.56 12.90
CA GLY A 154 -5.99 0.69 12.30
C GLY A 154 -6.06 1.75 11.22
N TYR A 155 -6.69 1.41 10.08
CA TYR A 155 -6.92 2.28 8.94
C TYR A 155 -8.39 2.62 8.79
N PHE A 156 -8.73 3.90 8.81
CA PHE A 156 -10.10 4.37 8.74
C PHE A 156 -10.26 5.46 7.70
N LEU A 157 -11.39 5.43 6.99
CA LEU A 157 -11.80 6.49 6.09
C LEU A 157 -12.95 7.29 6.70
N GLY A 158 -12.91 8.61 6.50
CA GLY A 158 -13.96 9.55 6.84
C GLY A 158 -14.33 10.38 5.61
N GLY A 159 -15.24 11.36 5.80
CA GLY A 159 -15.74 12.18 4.69
C GLY A 159 -16.81 11.45 3.87
N GLY A 160 -17.14 11.91 2.70
CA GLY A 160 -18.24 11.50 1.83
C GLY A 160 -18.59 10.01 1.69
N SER A 161 -19.35 9.65 0.68
CA SER A 161 -19.72 8.23 0.44
C SER A 161 -18.50 7.42 0.00
N LEU A 162 -18.14 6.39 0.77
CA LEU A 162 -17.08 5.41 0.42
C LEU A 162 -17.23 4.85 -1.01
N VAL A 163 -18.49 4.63 -1.44
CA VAL A 163 -18.81 4.13 -2.78
C VAL A 163 -18.42 5.13 -3.88
N ARG A 164 -18.36 6.43 -3.57
CA ARG A 164 -18.00 7.49 -4.53
C ARG A 164 -16.50 7.79 -4.56
N GLY A 165 -15.78 7.47 -3.46
CA GLY A 165 -14.36 7.78 -3.32
C GLY A 165 -13.42 6.65 -3.72
N LEU A 166 -13.90 5.42 -3.89
CA LEU A 166 -13.04 4.28 -4.22
C LEU A 166 -12.89 4.08 -5.74
N SER A 167 -11.66 3.81 -6.20
CA SER A 167 -11.37 3.53 -7.61
C SER A 167 -11.95 2.19 -8.06
N GLY A 168 -12.09 2.01 -9.39
CA GLY A 168 -12.52 0.73 -9.97
C GLY A 168 -11.62 -0.44 -9.57
N GLY A 169 -10.30 -0.24 -9.49
CA GLY A 169 -9.33 -1.25 -9.05
C GLY A 169 -9.55 -1.66 -7.59
N THR A 170 -9.80 -0.71 -6.70
CA THR A 170 -10.11 -0.99 -5.29
C THR A 170 -11.39 -1.82 -5.14
N PHE A 171 -12.42 -1.55 -5.96
CA PHE A 171 -13.63 -2.38 -5.96
C PHE A 171 -13.40 -3.79 -6.51
N GLU A 172 -12.47 -3.96 -7.43
CA GLU A 172 -12.09 -5.28 -7.96
C GLU A 172 -11.27 -6.09 -6.96
N SER A 173 -10.43 -5.45 -6.15
CA SER A 173 -9.58 -6.08 -5.13
C SER A 173 -10.31 -6.32 -3.80
N ALA A 174 -11.32 -5.50 -3.45
CA ALA A 174 -12.04 -5.58 -2.16
C ALA A 174 -12.66 -6.96 -1.84
N PRO A 175 -13.25 -7.71 -2.81
CA PRO A 175 -13.71 -9.07 -2.55
C PRO A 175 -12.57 -10.03 -2.18
N GLY A 176 -11.40 -9.84 -2.77
CA GLY A 176 -10.20 -10.61 -2.45
C GLY A 176 -9.75 -10.41 -0.99
N LEU A 177 -9.80 -9.17 -0.49
CA LEU A 177 -9.44 -8.84 0.89
C LEU A 177 -10.29 -9.60 1.93
N LEU A 178 -11.57 -9.80 1.67
CA LEU A 178 -12.49 -10.46 2.62
C LEU A 178 -12.51 -12.00 2.47
N ALA A 179 -12.13 -12.50 1.30
CA ALA A 179 -12.23 -13.92 0.97
C ALA A 179 -10.92 -14.70 1.13
N THR A 180 -9.81 -14.01 1.31
CA THR A 180 -8.47 -14.60 1.37
C THR A 180 -8.11 -14.97 2.80
N ARG A 181 -7.33 -16.03 2.98
CA ARG A 181 -6.69 -16.32 4.28
C ARG A 181 -5.82 -15.12 4.64
N MET A 182 -6.02 -14.60 5.85
CA MET A 182 -5.20 -13.52 6.39
C MET A 182 -4.04 -14.12 7.19
N TYR A 183 -3.04 -13.30 7.44
CA TYR A 183 -1.96 -13.59 8.35
C TYR A 183 -1.84 -12.48 9.38
N THR A 184 -1.17 -12.78 10.47
CA THR A 184 -0.81 -11.87 11.54
C THR A 184 0.62 -12.19 11.99
N TYR A 185 1.19 -11.39 12.87
CA TYR A 185 2.46 -11.68 13.50
C TYR A 185 2.26 -12.09 14.95
N ARG A 186 2.74 -13.30 15.32
CA ARG A 186 2.80 -13.83 16.70
C ARG A 186 4.10 -14.61 16.86
N ASP A 187 5.16 -13.92 17.34
CA ASP A 187 6.53 -14.43 17.34
C ASP A 187 6.98 -15.01 15.96
N GLY A 188 6.43 -14.46 14.88
CA GLY A 188 6.55 -14.87 13.49
C GLY A 188 5.27 -14.62 12.71
N VAL A 189 5.36 -14.62 11.37
CA VAL A 189 4.17 -14.48 10.51
C VAL A 189 3.42 -15.81 10.46
N VAL A 190 2.19 -15.82 10.97
CA VAL A 190 1.32 -16.99 11.03
C VAL A 190 0.00 -16.76 10.32
N ASP A 191 -0.59 -17.83 9.77
CA ASP A 191 -1.92 -17.76 9.17
C ASP A 191 -3.00 -17.50 10.22
N GLU A 192 -3.89 -16.55 9.95
CA GLU A 192 -5.03 -16.23 10.79
C GLU A 192 -6.29 -16.91 10.24
N PRO A 193 -6.81 -17.95 10.91
CA PRO A 193 -7.93 -18.73 10.39
C PRO A 193 -9.27 -17.98 10.41
N ARG A 194 -9.39 -16.96 11.28
CA ARG A 194 -10.60 -16.14 11.45
C ARG A 194 -10.25 -14.67 11.53
N SER A 195 -11.12 -13.82 10.95
CA SER A 195 -10.99 -12.38 11.13
C SER A 195 -11.22 -11.99 12.58
N GLN A 196 -10.33 -11.18 13.10
CA GLN A 196 -10.52 -10.50 14.36
C GLN A 196 -11.20 -9.15 14.14
N VAL A 197 -11.89 -8.68 15.14
CA VAL A 197 -12.55 -7.37 15.14
C VAL A 197 -12.06 -6.59 16.34
N ARG A 198 -11.70 -5.34 16.10
CA ARG A 198 -11.27 -4.44 17.15
C ARG A 198 -11.94 -3.09 17.05
N ASP A 199 -12.29 -2.53 18.18
CA ASP A 199 -12.80 -1.17 18.32
C ASP A 199 -11.67 -0.21 18.69
N PHE A 200 -11.62 0.92 17.99
CA PHE A 200 -10.67 2.01 18.21
C PHE A 200 -11.43 3.28 18.60
N ALA A 201 -10.96 3.97 19.61
CA ALA A 201 -11.48 5.28 19.99
C ALA A 201 -10.82 6.35 19.11
N MET A 202 -11.63 7.09 18.35
CA MET A 202 -11.12 8.11 17.43
C MET A 202 -12.03 9.33 17.41
N ALA A 203 -11.51 10.50 17.78
CA ALA A 203 -12.24 11.76 17.78
C ALA A 203 -13.63 11.67 18.44
N GLY A 204 -13.70 11.08 19.65
CA GLY A 204 -14.91 10.92 20.43
C GLY A 204 -15.91 9.88 19.91
N ARG A 205 -15.53 9.05 18.95
CA ARG A 205 -16.36 7.97 18.38
C ARG A 205 -15.61 6.65 18.35
N THR A 206 -16.31 5.56 18.58
CA THR A 206 -15.77 4.22 18.38
C THR A 206 -15.88 3.82 16.90
N ARG A 207 -14.77 3.35 16.35
CA ARG A 207 -14.66 2.82 14.99
C ARG A 207 -14.21 1.36 15.03
N THR A 208 -14.93 0.50 14.34
CA THR A 208 -14.65 -0.94 14.30
C THR A 208 -13.83 -1.28 13.07
N GLY A 209 -12.68 -1.93 13.25
CA GLY A 209 -11.85 -2.51 12.19
C GLY A 209 -11.93 -4.04 12.18
N VAL A 210 -11.68 -4.63 11.02
CA VAL A 210 -11.52 -6.07 10.80
C VAL A 210 -10.06 -6.36 10.45
N SER A 211 -9.49 -7.43 11.00
CA SER A 211 -8.09 -7.79 10.75
C SER A 211 -7.81 -8.07 9.27
N ILE A 212 -6.67 -7.56 8.81
CA ILE A 212 -6.12 -7.79 7.48
C ILE A 212 -4.63 -8.13 7.59
N GLY A 213 -4.08 -8.83 6.60
CA GLY A 213 -2.62 -8.93 6.44
C GLY A 213 -2.05 -7.65 5.85
N GLY A 214 -0.86 -7.26 6.26
CA GLY A 214 -0.17 -6.05 5.79
C GLY A 214 1.35 -6.17 5.87
N SER A 215 2.07 -5.22 5.28
CA SER A 215 3.54 -5.18 5.35
C SER A 215 4.05 -4.96 6.78
N GLU A 216 3.26 -4.33 7.64
CA GLU A 216 3.57 -4.06 9.05
C GLU A 216 3.94 -5.31 9.83
N HIS A 217 3.39 -6.47 9.45
CA HIS A 217 3.71 -7.77 10.09
C HIS A 217 5.14 -8.25 9.82
N PHE A 218 5.77 -7.73 8.77
CA PHE A 218 7.17 -8.02 8.42
C PHE A 218 8.11 -6.93 8.91
N THR A 219 7.69 -5.70 8.80
CA THR A 219 8.55 -4.51 8.89
C THR A 219 8.69 -3.98 10.32
N LEU A 220 7.62 -3.99 11.12
CA LEU A 220 7.67 -3.51 12.50
C LEU A 220 8.46 -4.45 13.41
N PRO A 221 8.29 -5.79 13.36
CA PRO A 221 9.13 -6.70 14.15
C PRO A 221 10.60 -6.68 13.72
N ALA A 222 10.89 -6.45 12.44
CA ALA A 222 12.27 -6.35 11.97
C ALA A 222 13.03 -5.16 12.60
N SER A 223 12.33 -4.06 12.86
CA SER A 223 12.90 -2.88 13.52
C SER A 223 12.79 -2.92 15.06
N HIS A 224 11.90 -3.75 15.62
CA HIS A 224 11.67 -3.91 17.06
C HIS A 224 11.60 -5.38 17.45
N PRO A 225 12.76 -6.03 17.71
CA PRO A 225 12.83 -7.46 18.00
C PRO A 225 12.06 -7.91 19.26
N GLY A 226 11.73 -6.98 20.17
CA GLY A 226 10.92 -7.24 21.35
C GLY A 226 9.44 -7.44 21.08
N LEU A 227 8.96 -7.06 19.88
CA LEU A 227 7.55 -7.26 19.49
C LEU A 227 7.23 -8.74 19.32
N ARG A 228 6.17 -9.17 19.98
CA ARG A 228 5.60 -10.51 19.88
C ARG A 228 4.33 -10.57 19.07
N GLU A 229 3.62 -9.45 18.98
CA GLU A 229 2.34 -9.41 18.29
C GLU A 229 2.17 -8.11 17.48
N VAL A 230 1.80 -8.26 16.21
CA VAL A 230 1.43 -7.14 15.32
C VAL A 230 0.08 -7.46 14.70
N ASN A 231 -0.88 -6.56 14.84
CA ASN A 231 -2.20 -6.68 14.24
C ASN A 231 -2.50 -5.44 13.39
N VAL A 232 -3.09 -5.66 12.22
CA VAL A 232 -3.51 -4.60 11.30
C VAL A 232 -5.00 -4.71 11.03
N TYR A 233 -5.71 -3.60 11.10
CA TYR A 233 -7.17 -3.55 10.99
C TYR A 233 -7.63 -2.54 9.95
N LEU A 234 -8.63 -2.94 9.17
CA LEU A 234 -9.28 -2.09 8.17
C LEU A 234 -10.69 -1.74 8.63
N GLY A 235 -10.96 -0.47 8.87
CA GLY A 235 -12.24 0.05 9.37
C GLY A 235 -13.09 0.76 8.32
N TRP A 236 -12.97 0.39 7.05
CA TRP A 236 -13.71 1.02 5.94
C TRP A 236 -15.20 0.68 5.93
N PHE A 237 -15.57 -0.44 6.53
CA PHE A 237 -16.95 -0.93 6.49
C PHE A 237 -17.78 -0.46 7.70
N GLY A 238 -17.21 0.32 8.62
CA GLY A 238 -17.88 0.79 9.83
C GLY A 238 -18.49 -0.37 10.62
N ALA A 239 -19.75 -0.25 11.06
CA ALA A 239 -20.45 -1.32 11.80
C ALA A 239 -20.58 -2.64 11.01
N ALA A 240 -20.56 -2.59 9.66
CA ALA A 240 -20.59 -3.79 8.82
C ALA A 240 -19.30 -4.63 8.93
N SER A 241 -18.19 -4.10 9.48
CA SER A 241 -16.97 -4.85 9.78
C SER A 241 -17.24 -6.07 10.66
N ARG A 242 -18.17 -5.95 11.64
CA ARG A 242 -18.56 -7.08 12.52
C ARG A 242 -19.31 -8.18 11.79
N ILE A 243 -20.07 -7.83 10.76
CA ILE A 243 -20.75 -8.79 9.88
C ILE A 243 -19.74 -9.43 8.94
N ALA A 244 -18.87 -8.62 8.33
CA ALA A 244 -17.83 -9.08 7.43
C ALA A 244 -16.88 -10.09 8.10
N ALA A 245 -16.53 -9.88 9.38
CA ALA A 245 -15.69 -10.78 10.15
C ALA A 245 -16.32 -12.17 10.39
N ARG A 246 -17.64 -12.28 10.35
CA ARG A 246 -18.38 -13.56 10.55
C ARG A 246 -18.62 -14.32 9.26
N LEU A 247 -18.39 -13.70 8.10
CA LEU A 247 -18.57 -14.39 6.82
C LEU A 247 -17.53 -15.49 6.67
N PRO A 248 -17.96 -16.70 6.22
CA PRO A 248 -17.02 -17.77 5.94
C PRO A 248 -16.06 -17.33 4.84
N ARG A 249 -14.77 -17.57 5.05
CA ARG A 249 -13.71 -17.32 4.07
C ARG A 249 -13.61 -18.51 3.13
N GLY A 250 -13.52 -18.27 1.82
CA GLY A 250 -13.36 -19.29 0.82
C GLY A 250 -13.77 -18.84 -0.58
N ARG A 251 -13.48 -19.69 -1.56
CA ARG A 251 -13.71 -19.38 -2.98
C ARG A 251 -15.18 -19.05 -3.30
N ALA A 252 -16.14 -19.68 -2.65
CA ALA A 252 -17.56 -19.42 -2.85
C ALA A 252 -18.00 -18.05 -2.29
N ALA A 253 -17.50 -17.67 -1.10
CA ALA A 253 -17.75 -16.36 -0.52
C ALA A 253 -17.10 -15.24 -1.37
N ALA A 254 -15.87 -15.46 -1.87
CA ALA A 254 -15.19 -14.56 -2.78
C ALA A 254 -15.99 -14.34 -4.07
N ALA A 255 -16.53 -15.40 -4.65
CA ALA A 255 -17.34 -15.34 -5.88
C ALA A 255 -18.65 -14.55 -5.66
N ALA A 256 -19.34 -14.77 -4.54
CA ALA A 256 -20.57 -14.08 -4.18
C ALA A 256 -20.32 -12.57 -3.91
N ILE A 257 -19.29 -12.24 -3.13
CA ILE A 257 -18.91 -10.86 -2.85
C ILE A 257 -18.42 -10.16 -4.12
N GLY A 258 -17.66 -10.86 -4.99
CA GLY A 258 -17.20 -10.35 -6.27
C GLY A 258 -18.34 -10.07 -7.26
N PHE A 259 -19.38 -10.90 -7.25
CA PHE A 259 -20.58 -10.66 -8.09
C PHE A 259 -21.36 -9.43 -7.63
N CYS A 260 -21.60 -9.28 -6.34
CA CYS A 260 -22.24 -8.09 -5.75
C CYS A 260 -21.36 -6.84 -5.93
N GLY A 261 -20.05 -6.97 -5.74
CA GLY A 261 -19.08 -5.89 -5.90
C GLY A 261 -19.02 -5.33 -7.33
N ARG A 262 -19.08 -6.18 -8.36
CA ARG A 262 -19.12 -5.73 -9.76
C ARG A 262 -20.36 -4.91 -10.10
N GLY A 263 -21.51 -5.26 -9.52
CA GLY A 263 -22.75 -4.49 -9.64
C GLY A 263 -22.63 -3.10 -9.00
N LEU A 264 -22.11 -3.05 -7.77
CA LEU A 264 -21.85 -1.81 -7.02
C LEU A 264 -20.78 -0.94 -7.72
N ALA A 265 -19.71 -1.53 -8.23
CA ALA A 265 -18.65 -0.83 -8.96
C ALA A 265 -19.18 -0.17 -10.26
N ARG A 266 -20.07 -0.85 -11.00
CA ARG A 266 -20.72 -0.26 -12.17
C ARG A 266 -21.63 0.92 -11.82
N MET A 267 -22.34 0.83 -10.70
CA MET A 267 -23.17 1.94 -10.19
C MET A 267 -22.31 3.10 -9.69
N ALA A 268 -21.20 2.82 -9.02
CA ALA A 268 -20.26 3.82 -8.53
C ALA A 268 -19.59 4.61 -9.66
N ARG A 269 -19.14 3.92 -10.73
CA ARG A 269 -18.56 4.58 -11.93
C ARG A 269 -19.53 5.55 -12.60
N ARG A 270 -20.85 5.30 -12.53
CA ARG A 270 -21.89 6.20 -13.09
C ARG A 270 -22.20 7.40 -12.19
N ARG A 271 -21.78 7.38 -10.91
CA ARG A 271 -22.07 8.40 -9.90
C ARG A 271 -20.81 9.07 -9.34
N ALA A 272 -19.67 8.96 -10.02
CA ALA A 272 -18.39 9.52 -9.59
C ALA A 272 -18.49 11.06 -9.50
N GLY A 273 -18.86 11.54 -8.32
CA GLY A 273 -18.69 12.92 -7.91
C GLY A 273 -17.49 12.95 -6.95
N LYS A 274 -16.67 13.99 -7.01
CA LYS A 274 -15.56 14.23 -6.09
C LYS A 274 -16.08 14.29 -4.64
N GLY A 275 -16.13 13.13 -3.97
CA GLY A 275 -16.29 13.09 -2.52
C GLY A 275 -14.89 13.26 -1.91
N THR A 276 -14.70 14.25 -1.06
CA THR A 276 -13.46 14.40 -0.30
C THR A 276 -13.39 13.28 0.74
N LEU A 277 -12.61 12.25 0.46
CA LEU A 277 -12.25 11.26 1.47
C LEU A 277 -11.23 11.88 2.42
N THR A 278 -11.30 11.48 3.67
CA THR A 278 -10.29 11.80 4.68
C THR A 278 -9.73 10.51 5.25
N SER A 279 -8.44 10.52 5.48
CA SER A 279 -7.69 9.39 6.01
C SER A 279 -7.47 9.55 7.50
N ARG A 280 -7.60 8.46 8.26
CA ARG A 280 -7.25 8.39 9.68
C ARG A 280 -6.58 7.07 9.97
N ILE A 281 -5.41 7.14 10.58
CA ILE A 281 -4.64 5.98 10.98
C ILE A 281 -4.37 6.09 12.48
N VAL A 282 -4.43 4.96 13.18
CA VAL A 282 -4.08 4.88 14.59
C VAL A 282 -3.14 3.71 14.80
N ALA A 283 -2.11 3.89 15.61
CA ALA A 283 -1.27 2.82 16.11
C ALA A 283 -1.27 2.86 17.64
N ALA A 284 -1.58 1.73 18.27
CA ALA A 284 -1.65 1.57 19.73
C ALA A 284 -0.63 0.50 20.16
N ALA A 285 0.34 0.90 21.00
CA ALA A 285 1.37 0.01 21.55
C ALA A 285 0.99 -0.43 22.97
N TYR A 286 1.26 -1.70 23.27
CA TYR A 286 0.91 -2.37 24.52
C TYR A 286 2.12 -3.09 25.10
N ASP A 287 2.17 -3.15 26.44
CA ASP A 287 3.10 -4.00 27.17
C ASP A 287 2.73 -5.50 27.10
N ALA A 288 3.56 -6.35 27.70
CA ALA A 288 3.35 -7.80 27.75
C ALA A 288 2.12 -8.21 28.57
N GLN A 289 1.63 -7.34 29.44
CA GLN A 289 0.43 -7.56 30.28
C GLN A 289 -0.83 -7.06 29.59
N GLY A 290 -0.72 -6.43 28.40
CA GLY A 290 -1.82 -5.88 27.65
C GLY A 290 -2.22 -4.45 28.07
N GLY A 291 -1.42 -3.79 28.90
CA GLY A 291 -1.56 -2.39 29.26
C GLY A 291 -1.22 -1.48 28.06
N LEU A 292 -2.07 -0.48 27.81
CA LEU A 292 -1.82 0.51 26.76
C LEU A 292 -0.67 1.44 27.17
N LEU A 293 0.40 1.48 26.38
CA LEU A 293 1.55 2.36 26.61
C LEU A 293 1.40 3.69 25.89
N THR A 294 1.00 3.68 24.63
CA THR A 294 0.82 4.89 23.83
C THR A 294 -0.09 4.67 22.64
N GLU A 295 -0.66 5.77 22.14
CA GLU A 295 -1.34 5.82 20.84
C GLU A 295 -0.78 6.95 19.99
N ILE A 296 -0.59 6.67 18.68
CA ILE A 296 -0.25 7.65 17.65
C ILE A 296 -1.41 7.73 16.67
N HIS A 297 -1.86 8.95 16.42
CA HIS A 297 -2.90 9.23 15.45
C HIS A 297 -2.34 10.03 14.28
N LEU A 298 -2.60 9.55 13.04
CA LEU A 298 -2.33 10.30 11.84
C LEU A 298 -3.65 10.65 11.15
N SER A 299 -3.69 11.80 10.49
CA SER A 299 -4.83 12.19 9.65
C SER A 299 -4.39 12.89 8.40
N GLY A 300 -5.23 12.82 7.37
CA GLY A 300 -4.95 13.48 6.10
C GLY A 300 -6.12 13.46 5.13
N GLY A 301 -5.81 13.83 3.90
CA GLY A 301 -6.74 13.94 2.79
C GLY A 301 -7.04 12.62 2.09
N ASP A 302 -7.20 12.72 0.77
CA ASP A 302 -7.57 11.60 -0.10
C ASP A 302 -6.45 10.55 -0.16
N PRO A 303 -6.76 9.25 0.01
CA PRO A 303 -5.77 8.18 -0.03
C PRO A 303 -5.06 8.01 -1.38
N TYR A 304 -5.69 8.40 -2.49
CA TYR A 304 -5.05 8.31 -3.81
C TYR A 304 -4.05 9.44 -4.05
N ASP A 305 -4.38 10.66 -3.62
CA ASP A 305 -3.45 11.79 -3.69
C ASP A 305 -2.23 11.52 -2.80
N PHE A 306 -2.47 10.98 -1.58
CA PHE A 306 -1.38 10.52 -0.72
C PHE A 306 -0.53 9.45 -1.40
N THR A 307 -1.16 8.40 -1.98
CA THR A 307 -0.43 7.33 -2.67
C THR A 307 0.43 7.87 -3.79
N ALA A 308 -0.12 8.75 -4.62
CA ALA A 308 0.63 9.35 -5.72
C ALA A 308 1.84 10.16 -5.23
N GLY A 309 1.66 10.97 -4.19
CA GLY A 309 2.73 11.79 -3.61
C GLY A 309 3.84 10.96 -2.98
N ILE A 310 3.47 9.96 -2.16
CA ILE A 310 4.47 9.14 -1.45
C ILE A 310 5.21 8.19 -2.40
N VAL A 311 4.55 7.63 -3.42
CA VAL A 311 5.19 6.80 -4.45
C VAL A 311 6.15 7.63 -5.29
N ALA A 312 5.76 8.85 -5.69
CA ALA A 312 6.62 9.74 -6.44
C ALA A 312 7.87 10.13 -5.65
N TRP A 313 7.70 10.47 -4.37
CA TRP A 313 8.80 10.76 -3.46
C TRP A 313 9.72 9.54 -3.30
N GLY A 314 9.18 8.37 -2.96
CA GLY A 314 9.96 7.15 -2.73
C GLY A 314 10.72 6.71 -3.98
N ALA A 315 10.07 6.74 -5.15
CA ALA A 315 10.72 6.39 -6.42
C ALA A 315 11.90 7.32 -6.73
N ARG A 316 11.78 8.61 -6.43
CA ARG A 316 12.87 9.56 -6.58
C ARG A 316 14.01 9.27 -5.61
N GLN A 317 13.72 9.05 -4.31
CA GLN A 317 14.75 8.71 -3.33
C GLN A 317 15.52 7.46 -3.72
N VAL A 318 14.81 6.44 -4.21
CA VAL A 318 15.44 5.19 -4.68
C VAL A 318 16.30 5.43 -5.92
N ALA A 319 15.83 6.25 -6.88
CA ALA A 319 16.59 6.58 -8.09
C ALA A 319 17.86 7.42 -7.80
N ASP A 320 17.86 8.22 -6.74
CA ASP A 320 19.01 9.00 -6.30
C ASP A 320 20.11 8.12 -5.65
N GLY A 321 19.79 6.86 -5.33
CA GLY A 321 20.70 5.83 -4.86
C GLY A 321 20.38 5.34 -3.45
N MET A 322 20.37 4.01 -3.27
CA MET A 322 20.21 3.33 -2.00
C MET A 322 21.28 2.26 -1.82
N THR A 323 21.66 2.01 -0.58
CA THR A 323 22.67 1.01 -0.23
C THR A 323 22.06 -0.33 0.21
N GLU A 324 20.85 -0.28 0.73
CA GLU A 324 20.10 -1.45 1.18
C GLU A 324 19.55 -2.24 -0.02
N THR A 325 19.34 -3.54 0.19
CA THR A 325 18.76 -4.45 -0.81
C THR A 325 17.72 -5.37 -0.17
N GLY A 326 16.91 -6.01 -1.00
CA GLY A 326 15.87 -6.92 -0.54
C GLY A 326 14.51 -6.23 -0.36
N ALA A 327 13.56 -6.95 0.23
CA ALA A 327 12.24 -6.42 0.55
C ALA A 327 12.31 -5.61 1.84
N LEU A 328 12.04 -4.32 1.75
CA LEU A 328 12.14 -3.38 2.86
C LEU A 328 10.79 -2.77 3.22
N GLY A 329 10.62 -2.46 4.51
CA GLY A 329 9.59 -1.55 4.96
C GLY A 329 9.98 -0.10 4.73
N PRO A 330 9.00 0.83 4.70
CA PRO A 330 9.28 2.23 4.40
C PRO A 330 10.20 2.91 5.43
N VAL A 331 10.15 2.50 6.70
CA VAL A 331 11.03 3.05 7.74
C VAL A 331 12.46 2.51 7.59
N ALA A 332 12.62 1.23 7.27
CA ALA A 332 13.93 0.64 7.03
C ALA A 332 14.61 1.23 5.79
N ALA A 333 13.82 1.55 4.76
CA ALA A 333 14.33 2.13 3.53
C ALA A 333 14.76 3.59 3.67
N PHE A 334 14.02 4.40 4.41
CA PHE A 334 14.19 5.86 4.38
C PHE A 334 14.47 6.51 5.75
N GLY A 335 14.36 5.73 6.83
CA GLY A 335 14.42 6.28 8.19
C GLY A 335 13.09 6.90 8.65
N LEU A 336 12.89 6.97 9.97
CA LEU A 336 11.63 7.38 10.57
C LEU A 336 11.32 8.86 10.32
N SER A 337 12.29 9.74 10.53
CA SER A 337 12.12 11.19 10.38
C SER A 337 11.84 11.61 8.94
N GLU A 338 12.58 11.04 7.98
CA GLU A 338 12.40 11.32 6.56
C GLU A 338 11.05 10.82 6.06
N LEU A 339 10.65 9.62 6.50
CA LEU A 339 9.35 9.07 6.14
C LEU A 339 8.20 9.91 6.72
N GLU A 340 8.33 10.40 7.95
CA GLU A 340 7.33 11.29 8.57
C GLU A 340 7.18 12.59 7.78
N ALA A 341 8.29 13.22 7.43
CA ALA A 341 8.30 14.44 6.62
C ALA A 341 7.68 14.19 5.23
N ALA A 342 8.02 13.07 4.58
CA ALA A 342 7.46 12.68 3.30
C ALA A 342 5.95 12.41 3.37
N CYS A 343 5.48 11.73 4.39
CA CYS A 343 4.05 11.51 4.61
C CYS A 343 3.30 12.83 4.83
N ALA A 344 3.88 13.77 5.57
CA ALA A 344 3.30 15.10 5.78
C ALA A 344 3.21 15.90 4.47
N MET A 345 4.26 15.87 3.65
CA MET A 345 4.25 16.47 2.30
C MET A 345 3.22 15.82 1.38
N ALA A 346 3.03 14.51 1.48
CA ALA A 346 2.00 13.78 0.74
C ALA A 346 0.58 13.94 1.30
N GLY A 347 0.41 14.67 2.42
CA GLY A 347 -0.88 15.05 2.97
C GLY A 347 -1.40 14.20 4.12
N ILE A 348 -0.55 13.39 4.79
CA ILE A 348 -0.89 12.67 6.04
C ILE A 348 0.13 13.03 7.12
N SER A 349 -0.32 13.60 8.23
CA SER A 349 0.52 14.03 9.34
C SER A 349 -0.03 13.61 10.70
N ARG A 350 0.81 13.73 11.74
CA ARG A 350 0.36 13.51 13.12
C ARG A 350 -0.76 14.48 13.49
N VAL A 351 -1.72 13.96 14.24
CA VAL A 351 -2.68 14.80 14.95
C VAL A 351 -2.00 15.26 16.24
N THR A 352 -1.68 16.54 16.28
CA THR A 352 -1.26 17.19 17.55
C THR A 352 -2.50 17.33 18.42
N GLY A 353 -2.49 16.67 19.58
CA GLY A 353 -3.54 16.78 20.60
C GLY A 353 -3.49 18.10 21.34
#